data_d48f891970023f06f385bfa911a73f37
#
_entry.id   d48f891970023f06f385bfa911a73f37
#
_cell.length_a   1.000
_cell.length_b   1.000
_cell.length_c   1.000
_cell.angle_alpha   90.00
_cell.angle_beta   90.00
_cell.angle_gamma   90.00
#
_symmetry.space_group_name_H-M   'P 1'
#
loop_
_entity.id
_entity.type
_entity.pdbx_description
1 polymer ?
#
loop_
_entity_poly.entity_id
_entity_poly.type
_entity_poly.pdbx_seq_one_letter_code
_entity_poly.pdbx_strand_id
1 'polypeptide(L)'
;SGNADQRAEAPLTNIETDYHKAKDAHSARYRSYFDRVSLDLGTTPAALLPTDKRVELFKEGNDPQLIELYFQFGRYLLICCSQPGGQAANLQGIWNHQPKAPWDGKYTANINLEMNYWPAEVTNLSELHEPMLRLVREVADKGRETAAMYGCRGWTMHHNTDIWRSTGAVDGPSYGIWPTCNA
;
A
#
# COMPACT_ATOMS: atom_id res chain seq x y z
N SER A 1 22.74 5.97 -14.94
CA SER A 1 21.88 5.54 -16.06
C SER A 1 22.34 4.15 -16.51
N GLY A 2 21.66 3.12 -16.10
CA GLY A 2 21.92 1.74 -16.54
C GLY A 2 20.91 1.32 -17.60
N ASN A 3 21.26 0.28 -18.36
CA ASN A 3 20.34 -0.35 -19.29
C ASN A 3 19.15 -0.93 -18.50
N ALA A 4 17.92 -0.52 -18.83
CA ALA A 4 16.72 -0.93 -18.14
C ALA A 4 16.49 -2.45 -18.26
N ASP A 5 16.80 -3.04 -19.41
CA ASP A 5 16.64 -4.47 -19.67
C ASP A 5 17.57 -5.28 -18.77
N GLN A 6 18.84 -4.91 -18.68
CA GLN A 6 19.80 -5.57 -17.78
C GLN A 6 19.39 -5.49 -16.32
N ARG A 7 18.81 -4.37 -15.89
CA ARG A 7 18.30 -4.21 -14.52
C ARG A 7 17.04 -5.03 -14.25
N ALA A 8 16.20 -5.24 -15.26
CA ALA A 8 15.03 -6.09 -15.16
C ALA A 8 15.40 -7.59 -15.18
N GLU A 9 16.41 -7.97 -15.95
CA GLU A 9 16.88 -9.35 -16.08
C GLU A 9 17.75 -9.82 -14.91
N ALA A 10 18.53 -8.92 -14.31
CA ALA A 10 19.47 -9.28 -13.24
C ALA A 10 18.84 -10.07 -12.07
N PRO A 11 17.63 -9.74 -11.57
CA PRO A 11 16.98 -10.53 -10.53
C PRO A 11 16.59 -11.94 -10.99
N LEU A 12 16.41 -12.15 -12.29
CA LEU A 12 15.96 -13.43 -12.85
C LEU A 12 17.10 -14.44 -12.99
N THR A 13 18.35 -14.00 -13.02
CA THR A 13 19.52 -14.88 -13.20
C THR A 13 19.75 -15.85 -12.03
N ASN A 14 19.24 -15.51 -10.85
CA ASN A 14 19.41 -16.30 -9.62
C ASN A 14 18.06 -16.78 -9.04
N ILE A 15 17.04 -16.86 -9.87
CA ILE A 15 15.72 -17.30 -9.40
C ILE A 15 15.74 -18.80 -9.05
N GLU A 16 15.16 -19.16 -7.92
CA GLU A 16 14.96 -20.57 -7.57
C GLU A 16 13.95 -21.20 -8.53
N THR A 17 14.37 -22.24 -9.24
CA THR A 17 13.54 -22.92 -10.24
C THR A 17 12.76 -24.11 -9.68
N ASP A 18 13.14 -24.62 -8.50
CA ASP A 18 12.38 -25.64 -7.78
C ASP A 18 11.17 -24.97 -7.11
N TYR A 19 9.97 -25.35 -7.55
CA TYR A 19 8.71 -24.81 -7.03
C TYR A 19 8.56 -24.97 -5.52
N HIS A 20 8.95 -26.11 -4.96
CA HIS A 20 8.80 -26.39 -3.53
C HIS A 20 9.73 -25.49 -2.71
N LYS A 21 10.98 -25.35 -3.13
CA LYS A 21 11.94 -24.45 -2.47
C LYS A 21 11.51 -22.98 -2.58
N ALA A 22 11.05 -22.55 -3.77
CA ALA A 22 10.55 -21.20 -3.98
C ALA A 22 9.33 -20.92 -3.09
N LYS A 23 8.38 -21.87 -3.01
CA LYS A 23 7.21 -21.77 -2.14
C LYS A 23 7.58 -21.70 -0.66
N ASP A 24 8.52 -22.56 -0.21
CA ASP A 24 8.95 -22.58 1.19
C ASP A 24 9.64 -21.26 1.56
N ALA A 25 10.53 -20.76 0.73
CA ALA A 25 11.20 -19.46 0.92
C ALA A 25 10.19 -18.31 0.95
N HIS A 26 9.22 -18.28 0.02
CA HIS A 26 8.12 -17.31 0.01
C HIS A 26 7.29 -17.38 1.29
N SER A 27 6.90 -18.58 1.70
CA SER A 27 6.09 -18.78 2.91
C SER A 27 6.84 -18.36 4.18
N ALA A 28 8.12 -18.68 4.28
CA ALA A 28 8.96 -18.26 5.39
C ALA A 28 9.09 -16.73 5.46
N ARG A 29 9.33 -16.10 4.32
CA ARG A 29 9.38 -14.63 4.23
C ARG A 29 8.06 -13.97 4.63
N TYR A 30 6.94 -14.47 4.12
CA TYR A 30 5.62 -13.97 4.47
C TYR A 30 5.33 -14.11 5.98
N ARG A 31 5.58 -15.28 6.54
CA ARG A 31 5.37 -15.59 7.97
C ARG A 31 6.22 -14.71 8.88
N SER A 32 7.40 -14.28 8.45
CA SER A 32 8.25 -13.39 9.25
C SER A 32 7.57 -12.04 9.58
N TYR A 33 6.56 -11.65 8.81
CA TYR A 33 5.69 -10.50 9.09
C TYR A 33 4.35 -10.93 9.68
N PHE A 34 3.72 -11.93 9.08
CA PHE A 34 2.34 -12.30 9.39
C PHE A 34 2.19 -12.84 10.79
N ASP A 35 3.10 -13.72 11.23
CA ASP A 35 3.02 -14.40 12.51
C ASP A 35 3.34 -13.50 13.73
N ARG A 36 3.70 -12.22 13.50
CA ARG A 36 3.99 -11.26 14.57
C ARG A 36 2.77 -10.83 15.37
N VAL A 37 1.59 -10.97 14.81
CA VAL A 37 0.32 -10.54 15.43
C VAL A 37 -0.76 -11.58 15.15
N SER A 38 -1.41 -12.02 16.21
CA SER A 38 -2.61 -12.85 16.16
C SER A 38 -3.76 -12.14 16.87
N LEU A 39 -4.96 -12.37 16.38
CA LEU A 39 -6.20 -11.90 16.98
C LEU A 39 -7.13 -13.12 17.10
N ASP A 40 -7.66 -13.37 18.27
CA ASP A 40 -8.62 -14.45 18.53
C ASP A 40 -9.84 -13.83 19.25
N LEU A 41 -10.97 -13.80 18.55
CA LEU A 41 -12.25 -13.31 19.04
C LEU A 41 -13.26 -14.44 19.26
N GLY A 42 -12.78 -15.67 19.13
CA GLY A 42 -13.57 -16.89 19.20
C GLY A 42 -14.17 -17.31 17.87
N THR A 43 -14.64 -18.55 17.84
CA THR A 43 -15.16 -19.19 16.62
C THR A 43 -16.57 -19.70 16.84
N THR A 44 -17.42 -19.53 15.83
CA THR A 44 -18.78 -20.06 15.77
C THR A 44 -18.94 -20.99 14.55
N PRO A 45 -20.03 -21.78 14.45
CA PRO A 45 -20.28 -22.58 13.25
C PRO A 45 -20.33 -21.78 11.95
N ALA A 46 -20.56 -20.46 12.00
CA ALA A 46 -20.51 -19.58 10.82
C ALA A 46 -19.14 -19.63 10.11
N ALA A 47 -18.04 -19.86 10.84
CA ALA A 47 -16.70 -19.96 10.27
C ALA A 47 -16.51 -21.16 9.31
N LEU A 48 -17.42 -22.13 9.30
CA LEU A 48 -17.42 -23.26 8.38
C LEU A 48 -18.03 -22.93 7.01
N LEU A 49 -18.72 -21.80 6.90
CA LEU A 49 -19.33 -21.37 5.64
C LEU A 49 -18.27 -20.75 4.70
N PRO A 50 -18.51 -20.78 3.39
CA PRO A 50 -17.70 -20.01 2.43
C PRO A 50 -17.72 -18.51 2.75
N THR A 51 -16.62 -17.82 2.50
CA THR A 51 -16.44 -16.42 2.93
C THR A 51 -17.49 -15.47 2.33
N ASP A 52 -17.94 -15.69 1.10
CA ASP A 52 -19.02 -14.91 0.48
C ASP A 52 -20.33 -15.02 1.29
N LYS A 53 -20.67 -16.23 1.73
CA LYS A 53 -21.84 -16.46 2.59
C LYS A 53 -21.69 -15.84 3.97
N ARG A 54 -20.50 -15.92 4.54
CA ARG A 54 -20.18 -15.28 5.83
C ARG A 54 -20.39 -13.77 5.76
N VAL A 55 -19.95 -13.12 4.69
CA VAL A 55 -20.14 -11.68 4.47
C VAL A 55 -21.61 -11.32 4.32
N GLU A 56 -22.39 -12.10 3.54
CA GLU A 56 -23.84 -11.87 3.39
C GLU A 56 -24.60 -11.96 4.74
N LEU A 57 -24.21 -12.91 5.58
CA LEU A 57 -24.87 -13.19 6.85
C LEU A 57 -24.31 -12.38 8.04
N PHE A 58 -23.23 -11.63 7.84
CA PHE A 58 -22.53 -10.92 8.92
C PHE A 58 -23.41 -9.95 9.71
N LYS A 59 -24.43 -9.37 9.07
CA LYS A 59 -25.42 -8.49 9.73
C LYS A 59 -26.16 -9.17 10.91
N GLU A 60 -26.17 -10.49 10.95
CA GLU A 60 -26.79 -11.27 12.02
C GLU A 60 -25.87 -11.36 13.28
N GLY A 61 -24.63 -10.89 13.19
CA GLY A 61 -23.75 -10.65 14.33
C GLY A 61 -23.15 -11.88 14.99
N ASN A 62 -23.10 -13.03 14.32
CA ASN A 62 -22.66 -14.30 14.90
C ASN A 62 -21.39 -14.89 14.27
N ASP A 63 -20.47 -14.05 13.81
CA ASP A 63 -19.22 -14.51 13.19
C ASP A 63 -18.01 -13.65 13.59
N PRO A 64 -17.53 -13.78 14.83
CA PRO A 64 -16.36 -13.01 15.29
C PRO A 64 -15.09 -13.36 14.53
N GLN A 65 -14.92 -14.61 14.09
CA GLN A 65 -13.77 -15.04 13.31
C GLN A 65 -13.69 -14.37 11.93
N LEU A 66 -14.79 -13.89 11.37
CA LEU A 66 -14.74 -13.08 10.12
C LEU A 66 -14.04 -11.73 10.36
N ILE A 67 -14.18 -11.14 11.55
CA ILE A 67 -13.47 -9.90 11.92
C ILE A 67 -11.96 -10.17 12.01
N GLU A 68 -11.56 -11.30 12.60
CA GLU A 68 -10.15 -11.73 12.62
C GLU A 68 -9.59 -11.91 11.21
N LEU A 69 -10.35 -12.60 10.35
CA LEU A 69 -9.97 -12.80 8.95
C LEU A 69 -9.82 -11.45 8.23
N TYR A 70 -10.74 -10.52 8.43
CA TYR A 70 -10.69 -9.20 7.83
C TYR A 70 -9.50 -8.38 8.33
N PHE A 71 -9.21 -8.42 9.62
CA PHE A 71 -8.02 -7.80 10.21
C PHE A 71 -6.73 -8.35 9.59
N GLN A 72 -6.59 -9.68 9.53
CA GLN A 72 -5.44 -10.31 8.94
C GLN A 72 -5.34 -10.11 7.42
N PHE A 73 -6.47 -9.99 6.74
CA PHE A 73 -6.50 -9.66 5.32
C PHE A 73 -5.97 -8.24 5.04
N GLY A 74 -6.32 -7.26 5.87
CA GLY A 74 -5.73 -5.92 5.79
C GLY A 74 -4.20 -5.94 5.96
N ARG A 75 -3.68 -6.71 6.93
CA ARG A 75 -2.23 -6.90 7.10
C ARG A 75 -1.61 -7.59 5.88
N TYR A 76 -2.25 -8.62 5.34
CA TYR A 76 -1.81 -9.31 4.13
C TYR A 76 -1.66 -8.34 2.95
N LEU A 77 -2.63 -7.46 2.73
CA LEU A 77 -2.57 -6.48 1.64
C LEU A 77 -1.36 -5.57 1.78
N LEU A 78 -1.06 -5.04 2.96
CA LEU A 78 0.10 -4.19 3.19
C LEU A 78 1.42 -4.97 3.03
N ILE A 79 1.51 -6.19 3.56
CA ILE A 79 2.68 -7.06 3.40
C ILE A 79 2.98 -7.30 1.92
N CYS A 80 1.96 -7.51 1.10
CA CYS A 80 2.15 -7.79 -0.32
C CYS A 80 2.56 -6.57 -1.16
N CYS A 81 2.08 -5.37 -0.82
CA CYS A 81 2.21 -4.21 -1.70
C CYS A 81 3.21 -3.14 -1.24
N SER A 82 3.77 -3.23 -0.03
CA SER A 82 4.66 -2.19 0.51
C SER A 82 5.93 -2.78 1.14
N GLN A 83 6.74 -3.46 0.35
CA GLN A 83 8.02 -4.00 0.83
C GLN A 83 9.12 -2.94 0.84
N PRO A 84 10.06 -2.97 1.82
CA PRO A 84 11.21 -2.09 1.87
C PRO A 84 12.00 -2.09 0.54
N GLY A 85 12.38 -0.91 0.07
CA GLY A 85 13.03 -0.73 -1.23
C GLY A 85 12.07 -0.68 -2.43
N GLY A 86 10.80 -1.04 -2.25
CA GLY A 86 9.74 -0.93 -3.26
C GLY A 86 9.11 0.47 -3.34
N GLN A 87 8.08 0.64 -4.13
CA GLN A 87 7.25 1.86 -4.12
C GLN A 87 6.19 1.77 -3.01
N ALA A 88 5.69 2.93 -2.58
CA ALA A 88 4.53 2.98 -1.69
C ALA A 88 3.30 2.33 -2.33
N ALA A 89 2.37 1.85 -1.52
CA ALA A 89 1.08 1.35 -1.97
C ALA A 89 0.24 2.48 -2.56
N ASN A 90 -0.15 2.36 -3.84
CA ASN A 90 -1.06 3.30 -4.47
C ASN A 90 -2.55 2.96 -4.17
N LEU A 91 -3.49 3.60 -4.88
CA LEU A 91 -4.93 3.37 -4.65
C LEU A 91 -5.36 1.89 -4.80
N GLN A 92 -4.70 1.12 -5.67
CA GLN A 92 -5.02 -0.29 -5.91
C GLN A 92 -3.98 -1.24 -5.27
N GLY A 93 -2.99 -0.75 -4.53
CA GLY A 93 -1.86 -1.56 -4.12
C GLY A 93 -1.13 -2.10 -5.36
N ILE A 94 -1.03 -3.43 -5.48
CA ILE A 94 -0.48 -4.10 -6.68
C ILE A 94 -1.57 -4.77 -7.54
N TRP A 95 -2.84 -4.62 -7.16
CA TRP A 95 -3.97 -5.34 -7.78
C TRP A 95 -4.72 -4.45 -8.77
N ASN A 96 -4.16 -4.30 -9.95
CA ASN A 96 -4.83 -3.67 -11.08
C ASN A 96 -4.57 -4.47 -12.35
N HIS A 97 -5.63 -4.87 -13.05
CA HIS A 97 -5.58 -5.61 -14.32
C HIS A 97 -5.98 -4.75 -15.53
N GLN A 98 -6.37 -3.50 -15.30
CA GLN A 98 -6.87 -2.63 -16.36
C GLN A 98 -5.74 -1.74 -16.88
N PRO A 99 -5.67 -1.50 -18.20
CA PRO A 99 -4.72 -0.53 -18.79
C PRO A 99 -4.90 0.88 -18.23
N LYS A 100 -6.16 1.25 -17.94
CA LYS A 100 -6.50 2.48 -17.21
C LYS A 100 -7.06 2.09 -15.85
N ALA A 101 -6.24 2.25 -14.83
CA ALA A 101 -6.65 1.97 -13.45
C ALA A 101 -7.79 2.90 -13.02
N PRO A 102 -8.71 2.45 -12.14
CA PRO A 102 -9.64 3.33 -11.48
C PRO A 102 -8.89 4.48 -10.78
N TRP A 103 -9.37 5.71 -10.96
CA TRP A 103 -8.71 6.92 -10.43
C TRP A 103 -7.23 7.04 -10.82
N ASP A 104 -6.85 6.48 -11.98
CA ASP A 104 -5.52 6.46 -12.58
C ASP A 104 -4.43 5.76 -11.76
N GLY A 105 -4.78 5.04 -10.68
CA GLY A 105 -3.83 4.32 -9.81
C GLY A 105 -2.80 5.21 -9.11
N LYS A 106 -3.06 6.52 -9.01
CA LYS A 106 -2.15 7.50 -8.42
C LYS A 106 -2.11 7.44 -6.90
N TYR A 107 -1.20 8.19 -6.30
CA TYR A 107 -1.14 8.38 -4.86
C TYR A 107 -2.02 9.59 -4.49
N THR A 108 -3.21 9.32 -3.98
CA THR A 108 -4.10 10.34 -3.46
C THR A 108 -3.77 10.59 -2.00
N ALA A 109 -3.08 11.68 -1.72
CA ALA A 109 -2.39 11.90 -0.45
C ALA A 109 -3.22 12.63 0.62
N ASN A 110 -4.40 13.13 0.26
CA ASN A 110 -5.25 13.83 1.23
C ASN A 110 -5.95 12.89 2.23
N ILE A 111 -6.09 11.59 1.91
CA ILE A 111 -6.61 10.57 2.83
C ILE A 111 -6.25 9.13 2.40
N ASN A 112 -6.33 8.79 1.12
CA ASN A 112 -6.22 7.39 0.69
C ASN A 112 -4.84 6.79 0.97
N LEU A 113 -3.77 7.52 0.65
CA LEU A 113 -2.41 7.09 0.97
C LEU A 113 -2.21 6.93 2.48
N GLU A 114 -2.71 7.85 3.27
CA GLU A 114 -2.64 7.81 4.74
C GLU A 114 -3.34 6.56 5.28
N MET A 115 -4.57 6.30 4.85
CA MET A 115 -5.36 5.13 5.29
C MET A 115 -4.67 3.82 4.96
N ASN A 116 -3.97 3.72 3.82
CA ASN A 116 -3.21 2.51 3.47
C ASN A 116 -2.13 2.18 4.53
N TYR A 117 -1.59 3.19 5.20
CA TYR A 117 -0.48 3.04 6.14
C TYR A 117 -0.87 3.15 7.62
N TRP A 118 -2.11 3.50 7.96
CA TRP A 118 -2.55 3.51 9.36
C TRP A 118 -2.29 2.21 10.12
N PRO A 119 -2.43 1.01 9.51
CA PRO A 119 -2.16 -0.23 10.22
C PRO A 119 -0.66 -0.53 10.39
N ALA A 120 0.25 0.12 9.67
CA ALA A 120 1.66 -0.28 9.63
C ALA A 120 2.29 -0.40 11.02
N GLU A 121 2.22 0.65 11.83
CA GLU A 121 2.84 0.67 13.17
C GLU A 121 2.03 -0.17 14.18
N VAL A 122 0.72 0.05 14.23
CA VAL A 122 -0.15 -0.58 15.24
C VAL A 122 -0.33 -2.08 15.05
N THR A 123 0.01 -2.61 13.88
CA THR A 123 -0.06 -4.05 13.59
C THR A 123 1.33 -4.70 13.43
N ASN A 124 2.38 -4.07 13.97
CA ASN A 124 3.75 -4.59 13.98
C ASN A 124 4.31 -4.87 12.57
N LEU A 125 4.14 -3.88 11.66
CA LEU A 125 4.59 -3.90 10.26
C LEU A 125 5.35 -2.62 9.92
N SER A 126 6.08 -2.04 10.86
CA SER A 126 6.74 -0.72 10.72
C SER A 126 7.73 -0.65 9.55
N GLU A 127 8.41 -1.74 9.21
CA GLU A 127 9.32 -1.79 8.05
C GLU A 127 8.57 -1.55 6.73
N LEU A 128 7.30 -1.89 6.68
CA LEU A 128 6.46 -1.70 5.48
C LEU A 128 5.98 -0.25 5.34
N HIS A 129 6.22 0.59 6.35
CA HIS A 129 5.98 2.03 6.29
C HIS A 129 7.10 2.79 5.55
N GLU A 130 8.31 2.20 5.47
CA GLU A 130 9.49 2.82 4.82
C GLU A 130 9.21 3.35 3.40
N PRO A 131 8.54 2.61 2.50
CA PRO A 131 8.28 3.11 1.14
C PRO A 131 7.46 4.41 1.11
N MET A 132 6.48 4.56 2.02
CA MET A 132 5.68 5.79 2.13
C MET A 132 6.51 6.94 2.71
N LEU A 133 7.30 6.69 3.76
CA LEU A 133 8.17 7.71 4.35
C LEU A 133 9.23 8.20 3.35
N ARG A 134 9.72 7.31 2.50
CA ARG A 134 10.61 7.68 1.40
C ARG A 134 9.88 8.51 0.33
N LEU A 135 8.67 8.11 -0.07
CA LEU A 135 7.84 8.89 -0.99
C LEU A 135 7.66 10.32 -0.47
N VAL A 136 7.31 10.50 0.82
CA VAL A 136 7.14 11.83 1.44
C VAL A 136 8.43 12.66 1.34
N ARG A 137 9.58 12.06 1.61
CA ARG A 137 10.89 12.74 1.52
C ARG A 137 11.17 13.20 0.09
N GLU A 138 10.97 12.31 -0.89
CA GLU A 138 11.22 12.61 -2.30
C GLU A 138 10.25 13.68 -2.84
N VAL A 139 8.99 13.64 -2.40
CA VAL A 139 7.99 14.67 -2.73
C VAL A 139 8.33 16.00 -2.07
N ALA A 140 8.82 15.99 -0.83
CA ALA A 140 9.23 17.22 -0.13
C ALA A 140 10.34 17.94 -0.89
N ASP A 141 11.31 17.21 -1.43
CA ASP A 141 12.39 17.81 -2.24
C ASP A 141 11.84 18.48 -3.51
N LYS A 142 10.93 17.84 -4.23
CA LYS A 142 10.28 18.42 -5.41
C LYS A 142 9.32 19.55 -5.06
N GLY A 143 8.61 19.41 -3.95
CA GLY A 143 7.61 20.37 -3.48
C GLY A 143 8.18 21.75 -3.10
N ARG A 144 9.50 21.89 -2.94
CA ARG A 144 10.16 23.17 -2.72
C ARG A 144 9.95 24.14 -3.90
N GLU A 145 10.01 23.62 -5.11
CA GLU A 145 9.76 24.40 -6.32
C GLU A 145 8.31 24.90 -6.36
N THR A 146 7.36 24.02 -6.01
CA THR A 146 5.93 24.36 -5.96
C THR A 146 5.65 25.41 -4.86
N ALA A 147 6.24 25.27 -3.69
CA ALA A 147 6.11 26.27 -2.63
C ALA A 147 6.67 27.64 -3.06
N ALA A 148 7.81 27.65 -3.73
CA ALA A 148 8.42 28.89 -4.24
C ALA A 148 7.52 29.59 -5.29
N MET A 149 6.83 28.83 -6.15
CA MET A 149 5.84 29.39 -7.09
C MET A 149 4.69 30.12 -6.40
N TYR A 150 4.32 29.69 -5.18
CA TYR A 150 3.33 30.37 -4.34
C TYR A 150 3.93 31.49 -3.45
N GLY A 151 5.23 31.76 -3.58
CA GLY A 151 5.92 32.72 -2.71
C GLY A 151 6.09 32.23 -1.27
N CYS A 152 6.00 30.93 -1.02
CA CYS A 152 6.06 30.31 0.28
C CYS A 152 7.42 29.65 0.55
N ARG A 153 7.80 29.56 1.82
CA ARG A 153 8.94 28.78 2.30
C ARG A 153 8.53 27.31 2.52
N GLY A 154 9.52 26.43 2.62
CA GLY A 154 9.29 25.01 2.88
C GLY A 154 8.96 24.25 1.59
N TRP A 155 8.01 23.37 1.65
CA TRP A 155 7.57 22.57 0.52
C TRP A 155 6.05 22.38 0.55
N THR A 156 5.47 22.09 -0.61
CA THR A 156 4.06 21.74 -0.74
C THR A 156 3.83 20.79 -1.92
N MET A 157 2.78 20.02 -1.83
CA MET A 157 2.22 19.26 -2.96
C MET A 157 0.71 19.48 -2.98
N HIS A 158 0.09 19.21 -4.12
CA HIS A 158 -1.35 19.09 -4.21
C HIS A 158 -1.78 17.66 -3.85
N HIS A 159 -3.08 17.40 -3.76
CA HIS A 159 -3.64 16.17 -3.17
C HIS A 159 -3.27 14.85 -3.88
N ASN A 160 -2.65 14.90 -5.05
CA ASN A 160 -2.19 13.72 -5.78
C ASN A 160 -0.70 13.84 -6.13
N THR A 161 -0.02 12.71 -6.12
CA THR A 161 1.32 12.55 -6.68
C THR A 161 1.41 11.24 -7.47
N ASP A 162 2.55 11.00 -8.08
CA ASP A 162 2.83 9.85 -8.92
C ASP A 162 4.22 9.26 -8.65
N ILE A 163 4.64 8.27 -9.45
CA ILE A 163 5.97 7.69 -9.35
C ILE A 163 7.11 8.66 -9.67
N TRP A 164 6.80 9.78 -10.33
CA TRP A 164 7.75 10.85 -10.68
C TRP A 164 7.81 11.94 -9.62
N ARG A 165 7.00 11.83 -8.56
CA ARG A 165 6.89 12.80 -7.46
C ARG A 165 6.39 14.16 -7.93
N SER A 166 5.40 14.16 -8.83
CA SER A 166 4.71 15.38 -9.24
C SER A 166 4.06 16.06 -8.03
N THR A 167 4.24 17.35 -7.91
CA THR A 167 3.69 18.17 -6.81
C THR A 167 2.73 19.26 -7.30
N GLY A 168 2.57 19.38 -8.61
CA GLY A 168 1.64 20.33 -9.24
C GLY A 168 0.18 19.98 -8.99
N ALA A 169 -0.71 20.94 -9.30
CA ALA A 169 -2.15 20.73 -9.27
C ALA A 169 -2.57 19.67 -10.29
N VAL A 170 -3.41 18.74 -9.85
CA VAL A 170 -3.99 17.68 -10.67
C VAL A 170 -5.51 17.77 -10.54
N ASP A 171 -6.21 17.43 -11.58
CA ASP A 171 -7.67 17.52 -11.66
C ASP A 171 -8.20 18.97 -11.84
N GLY A 172 -9.51 19.15 -11.83
CA GLY A 172 -10.15 20.43 -12.09
C GLY A 172 -9.98 21.43 -10.94
N PRO A 173 -9.90 22.73 -11.23
CA PRO A 173 -9.64 23.74 -10.22
C PRO A 173 -10.74 23.88 -9.16
N SER A 174 -11.94 23.38 -9.43
CA SER A 174 -13.05 23.42 -8.50
C SER A 174 -13.00 22.35 -7.40
N TYR A 175 -12.17 21.31 -7.56
CA TYR A 175 -12.12 20.17 -6.63
C TYR A 175 -10.74 19.55 -6.46
N GLY A 176 -9.74 19.96 -7.19
CA GLY A 176 -8.45 19.27 -7.22
C GLY A 176 -7.22 20.14 -6.95
N ILE A 177 -7.39 21.40 -6.56
CA ILE A 177 -6.27 22.36 -6.49
C ILE A 177 -5.77 22.65 -5.06
N TRP A 178 -6.28 21.99 -4.04
CA TRP A 178 -5.81 22.28 -2.68
C TRP A 178 -4.44 21.64 -2.37
N PRO A 179 -3.56 22.39 -1.71
CA PRO A 179 -2.31 21.85 -1.18
C PRO A 179 -2.57 20.89 -0.01
N THR A 180 -1.77 19.82 0.10
CA THR A 180 -1.84 18.82 1.18
C THR A 180 -0.46 18.55 1.77
N CYS A 181 0.32 19.60 1.97
CA CYS A 181 1.69 19.48 2.46
C CYS A 181 1.83 19.06 3.93
N ASN A 182 0.76 19.08 4.66
CA ASN A 182 0.70 18.80 6.10
C ASN A 182 0.11 17.43 6.45
N ALA A 183 -0.11 16.60 5.49
CA ALA A 183 -0.63 15.26 5.68
C ALA A 183 0.48 14.21 6.10
#